data_b6a5ef0b1978f1aa3bbb6e42ffd87ecf
#
_entry.id   b6a5ef0b1978f1aa3bbb6e42ffd87ecf
#
_cell.length_a   1.000
_cell.length_b   1.000
_cell.length_c   1.000
_cell.angle_alpha   90.00
_cell.angle_beta   90.00
_cell.angle_gamma   90.00
#
_symmetry.space_group_name_H-M   'P 1'
#
loop_
_entity.id
_entity.type
_entity.pdbx_description
1 polymer ?
#
loop_
_entity_poly.entity_id
_entity_poly.type
_entity_poly.pdbx_seq_one_letter_code
_entity_poly.pdbx_strand_id
1 'polypeptide(L)'
;MAAAMLDTAVAQAKQAGSYQQAYDAAYESAYQKAYDTAYDEAYGKAHDEAYEKAYDEAWDKILDEIDEKYQKAEDKYELNDPDFAAVPVNLFENFYRNEEEDHDGDGVPDGNVRVFKKTDEVNLACLMEGSFPASSDEIVVDRMHADNVGIAVGDTITVGGEAYRVVGLIAYVNYATLHEKSTDLMFDALKFNVAMVTEDGFARLHEKVHYDYAWNYVTEPADEAAEKNLSDDFMKALLTQVVVADAEIEDYVPEYANPAIHFATDDMGSDEAMGGVLLDILIVIIAFIFAITISNTIARESATIGTLRASGYTRGELVAHYLSMPVIVTLVAALIGNILGYTVFKNVVVSMYYNSYSLPTYETIWNPDAFIKT
;
A
#
# COMPACT_ATOMS: atom_id res chain seq x y z
N MET A 1 -39.42 45.50 20.10
CA MET A 1 -38.17 46.03 20.67
C MET A 1 -37.14 46.26 19.56
N ALA A 2 -36.86 45.33 18.70
CA ALA A 2 -35.91 45.51 17.60
C ALA A 2 -36.27 46.63 16.62
N ALA A 3 -37.55 46.79 16.21
CA ALA A 3 -38.02 47.86 15.35
C ALA A 3 -37.82 49.26 15.99
N ALA A 4 -38.10 49.43 17.30
CA ALA A 4 -37.89 50.70 17.98
C ALA A 4 -36.41 51.06 18.13
N MET A 5 -35.52 50.07 18.24
CA MET A 5 -34.05 50.28 18.27
C MET A 5 -33.55 50.69 16.88
N LEU A 6 -34.09 50.08 15.83
CA LEU A 6 -33.73 50.42 14.44
C LEU A 6 -34.18 51.86 14.11
N ASP A 7 -35.43 52.24 14.50
CA ASP A 7 -35.93 53.59 14.28
C ASP A 7 -35.10 54.67 15.02
N THR A 8 -34.63 54.36 16.22
CA THR A 8 -33.77 55.26 17.00
C THR A 8 -32.38 55.37 16.39
N ALA A 9 -31.79 54.28 15.93
CA ALA A 9 -30.50 54.27 15.24
C ALA A 9 -30.55 55.01 13.87
N VAL A 10 -31.63 54.84 13.13
CA VAL A 10 -31.92 55.57 11.87
C VAL A 10 -32.06 57.08 12.13
N ALA A 11 -32.77 57.48 13.21
CA ALA A 11 -32.92 58.88 13.57
C ALA A 11 -31.58 59.52 13.97
N GLN A 12 -30.76 58.83 14.73
CA GLN A 12 -29.41 59.28 15.12
C GLN A 12 -28.47 59.39 13.93
N ALA A 13 -28.49 58.42 13.01
CA ALA A 13 -27.67 58.43 11.80
C ALA A 13 -28.08 59.58 10.84
N LYS A 14 -29.36 59.92 10.75
CA LYS A 14 -29.85 61.10 10.00
C LYS A 14 -29.33 62.41 10.57
N GLN A 15 -29.27 62.54 11.91
CA GLN A 15 -28.76 63.75 12.55
C GLN A 15 -27.25 63.91 12.41
N ALA A 16 -26.51 62.80 12.32
CA ALA A 16 -25.07 62.82 12.16
C ALA A 16 -24.58 62.96 10.69
N GLY A 17 -25.52 63.09 9.71
CA GLY A 17 -25.16 63.12 8.28
C GLY A 17 -24.63 61.80 7.70
N SER A 18 -24.64 60.71 8.52
CA SER A 18 -24.13 59.39 8.14
C SER A 18 -25.25 58.39 7.80
N TYR A 19 -26.45 58.87 7.61
CA TYR A 19 -27.64 58.03 7.37
C TYR A 19 -27.44 57.12 6.13
N GLN A 20 -26.95 57.69 5.04
CA GLN A 20 -26.76 56.91 3.81
C GLN A 20 -25.74 55.83 3.99
N GLN A 21 -24.63 56.12 4.67
CA GLN A 21 -23.59 55.08 4.95
C GLN A 21 -24.11 53.99 5.88
N ALA A 22 -24.89 54.38 6.91
CA ALA A 22 -25.49 53.40 7.83
C ALA A 22 -26.58 52.56 7.14
N TYR A 23 -27.37 53.17 6.26
CA TYR A 23 -28.36 52.46 5.45
C TYR A 23 -27.71 51.48 4.47
N ASP A 24 -26.70 51.94 3.72
CA ASP A 24 -25.97 51.11 2.75
C ASP A 24 -25.27 49.94 3.42
N ALA A 25 -24.63 50.16 4.59
CA ALA A 25 -24.00 49.11 5.37
C ALA A 25 -24.99 48.07 5.93
N ALA A 26 -26.15 48.56 6.43
CA ALA A 26 -27.22 47.68 6.93
C ALA A 26 -27.89 46.90 5.80
N TYR A 27 -28.10 47.53 4.65
CA TYR A 27 -28.65 46.89 3.45
C TYR A 27 -27.72 45.79 2.94
N GLU A 28 -26.44 46.13 2.76
CA GLU A 28 -25.41 45.17 2.28
C GLU A 28 -25.26 43.97 3.23
N SER A 29 -25.21 44.23 4.55
CA SER A 29 -25.15 43.16 5.54
C SER A 29 -26.39 42.27 5.55
N ALA A 30 -27.59 42.87 5.42
CA ALA A 30 -28.84 42.10 5.38
C ALA A 30 -28.97 41.32 4.07
N TYR A 31 -28.57 41.94 2.94
CA TYR A 31 -28.56 41.31 1.62
C TYR A 31 -27.60 40.13 1.59
N GLN A 32 -26.36 40.33 2.04
CA GLN A 32 -25.34 39.28 2.04
C GLN A 32 -25.76 38.08 2.94
N LYS A 33 -26.27 38.38 4.14
CA LYS A 33 -26.77 37.34 5.05
C LYS A 33 -27.95 36.57 4.46
N ALA A 34 -28.89 37.25 3.79
CA ALA A 34 -30.04 36.60 3.15
C ALA A 34 -29.60 35.77 1.95
N TYR A 35 -28.64 36.31 1.16
CA TYR A 35 -28.07 35.61 0.02
C TYR A 35 -27.33 34.35 0.44
N ASP A 36 -26.42 34.47 1.43
CA ASP A 36 -25.63 33.33 1.92
C ASP A 36 -26.54 32.23 2.49
N THR A 37 -27.53 32.62 3.31
CA THR A 37 -28.51 31.67 3.86
C THR A 37 -29.31 30.96 2.76
N ALA A 38 -29.83 31.72 1.78
CA ALA A 38 -30.62 31.15 0.70
C ALA A 38 -29.77 30.29 -0.25
N TYR A 39 -28.50 30.70 -0.47
CA TYR A 39 -27.56 29.93 -1.28
C TYR A 39 -27.20 28.63 -0.60
N ASP A 40 -26.80 28.67 0.68
CA ASP A 40 -26.43 27.50 1.44
C ASP A 40 -27.59 26.50 1.58
N GLU A 41 -28.80 26.99 1.89
CA GLU A 41 -29.98 26.12 1.94
C GLU A 41 -30.33 25.52 0.57
N ALA A 42 -30.31 26.33 -0.51
CA ALA A 42 -30.64 25.85 -1.85
C ALA A 42 -29.55 24.90 -2.40
N TYR A 43 -28.27 25.24 -2.18
CA TYR A 43 -27.15 24.42 -2.61
C TYR A 43 -27.07 23.12 -1.80
N GLY A 44 -27.16 23.21 -0.48
CA GLY A 44 -27.15 22.03 0.39
C GLY A 44 -28.26 21.06 0.02
N LYS A 45 -29.49 21.55 -0.06
CA LYS A 45 -30.65 20.72 -0.43
C LYS A 45 -30.52 20.11 -1.84
N ALA A 46 -30.09 20.89 -2.84
CA ALA A 46 -29.91 20.38 -4.18
C ALA A 46 -28.76 19.42 -4.31
N HIS A 47 -27.68 19.64 -3.56
CA HIS A 47 -26.53 18.75 -3.48
C HIS A 47 -26.92 17.42 -2.83
N ASP A 48 -27.58 17.46 -1.67
CA ASP A 48 -27.99 16.26 -0.94
C ASP A 48 -29.01 15.43 -1.74
N GLU A 49 -30.04 16.08 -2.31
CA GLU A 49 -31.01 15.39 -3.19
C GLU A 49 -30.35 14.79 -4.44
N ALA A 50 -29.37 15.48 -5.05
CA ALA A 50 -28.66 14.97 -6.21
C ALA A 50 -27.69 13.86 -5.85
N TYR A 51 -27.03 13.98 -4.69
CA TYR A 51 -26.11 12.97 -4.19
C TYR A 51 -26.85 11.69 -3.81
N GLU A 52 -27.91 11.78 -2.99
CA GLU A 52 -28.74 10.62 -2.63
C GLU A 52 -29.30 9.94 -3.86
N LYS A 53 -29.87 10.72 -4.80
CA LYS A 53 -30.41 10.15 -6.04
C LYS A 53 -29.34 9.44 -6.87
N ALA A 54 -28.15 10.07 -7.04
CA ALA A 54 -27.05 9.46 -7.80
C ALA A 54 -26.47 8.23 -7.09
N TYR A 55 -26.45 8.26 -5.76
CA TYR A 55 -26.01 7.14 -4.93
C TYR A 55 -27.00 5.96 -5.05
N ASP A 56 -28.30 6.22 -4.91
CA ASP A 56 -29.33 5.19 -5.04
C ASP A 56 -29.36 4.61 -6.46
N GLU A 57 -29.33 5.46 -7.51
CA GLU A 57 -29.28 5.00 -8.90
C GLU A 57 -28.01 4.18 -9.21
N ALA A 58 -26.86 4.54 -8.60
CA ALA A 58 -25.63 3.78 -8.75
C ALA A 58 -25.70 2.45 -7.98
N TRP A 59 -26.28 2.46 -6.79
CA TRP A 59 -26.46 1.29 -5.95
C TRP A 59 -27.43 0.29 -6.58
N ASP A 60 -28.59 0.78 -7.04
CA ASP A 60 -29.57 -0.05 -7.76
C ASP A 60 -28.94 -0.72 -9.00
N LYS A 61 -28.16 0.05 -9.75
CA LYS A 61 -27.44 -0.49 -10.91
C LYS A 61 -26.40 -1.55 -10.53
N ILE A 62 -25.67 -1.32 -9.43
CA ILE A 62 -24.69 -2.30 -8.90
C ILE A 62 -25.44 -3.56 -8.45
N LEU A 63 -26.55 -3.42 -7.75
CA LEU A 63 -27.38 -4.54 -7.32
C LEU A 63 -27.92 -5.33 -8.50
N ASP A 64 -28.46 -4.64 -9.52
CA ASP A 64 -28.93 -5.30 -10.75
C ASP A 64 -27.80 -6.05 -11.47
N GLU A 65 -26.59 -5.47 -11.54
CA GLU A 65 -25.40 -6.12 -12.12
C GLU A 65 -24.95 -7.33 -11.28
N ILE A 66 -25.04 -7.23 -9.96
CA ILE A 66 -24.74 -8.33 -9.03
C ILE A 66 -25.77 -9.43 -9.20
N ASP A 67 -27.07 -9.11 -9.21
CA ASP A 67 -28.14 -10.07 -9.41
C ASP A 67 -28.02 -10.77 -10.77
N GLU A 68 -27.72 -10.05 -11.85
CA GLU A 68 -27.49 -10.62 -13.17
C GLU A 68 -26.28 -11.57 -13.19
N LYS A 69 -25.19 -11.17 -12.53
CA LYS A 69 -23.99 -12.01 -12.39
C LYS A 69 -24.24 -13.21 -11.48
N TYR A 70 -24.99 -13.01 -10.41
CA TYR A 70 -25.38 -14.07 -9.48
C TYR A 70 -26.25 -15.11 -10.17
N GLN A 71 -27.29 -14.68 -10.91
CA GLN A 71 -28.16 -15.57 -11.70
C GLN A 71 -27.35 -16.32 -12.77
N LYS A 72 -26.44 -15.63 -13.47
CA LYS A 72 -25.54 -16.29 -14.44
C LYS A 72 -24.57 -17.27 -13.77
N ALA A 73 -24.15 -16.98 -12.55
CA ALA A 73 -23.29 -17.87 -11.78
C ALA A 73 -24.09 -19.05 -11.24
N GLU A 74 -25.32 -18.83 -10.76
CA GLU A 74 -26.23 -19.86 -10.30
C GLU A 74 -26.55 -20.87 -11.43
N ASP A 75 -26.87 -20.38 -12.64
CA ASP A 75 -27.10 -21.20 -13.81
C ASP A 75 -25.85 -21.94 -14.31
N LYS A 76 -24.69 -21.27 -14.24
CA LYS A 76 -23.42 -21.82 -14.75
C LYS A 76 -22.80 -22.86 -13.83
N TYR A 77 -22.95 -22.68 -12.52
CA TYR A 77 -22.26 -23.47 -11.51
C TYR A 77 -23.19 -24.42 -10.73
N GLU A 78 -24.48 -24.52 -11.15
CA GLU A 78 -25.46 -25.39 -10.50
C GLU A 78 -25.45 -25.24 -8.96
N LEU A 79 -25.46 -23.96 -8.46
CA LEU A 79 -25.34 -23.64 -7.02
C LEU A 79 -26.45 -24.30 -6.14
N ASN A 80 -27.44 -24.91 -6.77
CA ASN A 80 -28.45 -25.74 -6.12
C ASN A 80 -28.03 -27.21 -5.97
N ASP A 81 -26.77 -27.56 -6.35
CA ASP A 81 -26.28 -28.92 -6.19
C ASP A 81 -25.94 -29.18 -4.71
N PRO A 82 -26.65 -30.13 -4.03
CA PRO A 82 -26.32 -30.47 -2.65
C PRO A 82 -24.97 -31.16 -2.46
N ASP A 83 -24.28 -31.52 -3.53
CA ASP A 83 -22.93 -32.12 -3.53
C ASP A 83 -21.78 -31.07 -3.61
N PHE A 84 -22.05 -29.83 -3.26
CA PHE A 84 -21.04 -28.78 -3.24
C PHE A 84 -19.84 -29.18 -2.35
N ALA A 85 -18.70 -29.42 -2.95
CA ALA A 85 -17.50 -29.82 -2.21
C ALA A 85 -17.05 -28.65 -1.32
N ALA A 86 -17.10 -28.85 0.00
CA ALA A 86 -16.56 -27.86 0.93
C ALA A 86 -15.06 -27.67 0.66
N VAL A 87 -14.63 -26.42 0.45
CA VAL A 87 -13.21 -26.09 0.35
C VAL A 87 -12.60 -26.19 1.76
N PRO A 88 -11.64 -27.09 1.98
CA PRO A 88 -11.05 -27.25 3.30
C PRO A 88 -10.10 -26.09 3.61
N VAL A 89 -10.47 -25.30 4.61
CA VAL A 89 -9.69 -24.17 5.11
C VAL A 89 -9.48 -24.28 6.62
N ASN A 90 -8.39 -23.70 7.12
CA ASN A 90 -8.25 -23.37 8.52
C ASN A 90 -8.71 -21.92 8.71
N LEU A 91 -9.58 -21.68 9.66
CA LEU A 91 -10.16 -20.38 9.94
C LEU A 91 -9.63 -19.87 11.29
N PHE A 92 -9.24 -18.58 11.33
CA PHE A 92 -8.65 -17.93 12.49
C PHE A 92 -9.37 -16.63 12.80
N GLU A 93 -9.58 -16.33 14.07
CA GLU A 93 -10.05 -15.01 14.50
C GLU A 93 -8.93 -13.97 14.30
N ASN A 94 -9.26 -12.89 13.59
CA ASN A 94 -8.35 -11.78 13.32
C ASN A 94 -9.04 -10.44 13.66
N PHE A 95 -9.73 -10.42 14.81
CA PHE A 95 -10.56 -9.31 15.23
C PHE A 95 -9.76 -8.05 15.50
N TYR A 96 -10.29 -6.91 15.06
CA TYR A 96 -9.64 -5.61 15.23
C TYR A 96 -10.64 -4.51 15.63
N ARG A 97 -10.10 -3.37 16.06
CA ARG A 97 -10.82 -2.11 16.23
C ARG A 97 -10.09 -1.04 15.44
N ASN A 98 -10.84 -0.14 14.80
CA ASN A 98 -10.27 1.07 14.22
C ASN A 98 -10.47 2.20 15.24
N GLU A 99 -9.37 2.75 15.73
CA GLU A 99 -9.35 3.78 16.75
C GLU A 99 -8.67 5.04 16.20
N GLU A 100 -8.98 6.18 16.80
CA GLU A 100 -8.22 7.41 16.57
C GLU A 100 -6.86 7.33 17.28
N GLU A 101 -5.81 7.82 16.63
CA GLU A 101 -4.47 7.90 17.17
C GLU A 101 -4.04 9.36 17.32
N ASP A 102 -3.57 9.71 18.53
CA ASP A 102 -2.88 10.97 18.84
C ASP A 102 -1.47 10.59 19.31
N HIS A 103 -0.48 10.78 18.43
CA HIS A 103 0.89 10.35 18.69
C HIS A 103 1.76 11.47 19.25
N ASP A 104 1.39 12.74 19.10
CA ASP A 104 2.15 13.88 19.61
C ASP A 104 1.63 14.39 20.96
N GLY A 105 0.46 13.93 21.42
CA GLY A 105 -0.14 14.20 22.72
C GLY A 105 -0.76 15.59 22.84
N ASP A 106 -1.11 16.22 21.71
CA ASP A 106 -1.75 17.54 21.70
C ASP A 106 -3.27 17.49 21.97
N GLY A 107 -3.83 16.29 21.98
CA GLY A 107 -5.26 16.01 22.22
C GLY A 107 -6.12 16.11 20.95
N VAL A 108 -5.52 16.18 19.78
CA VAL A 108 -6.19 16.14 18.49
C VAL A 108 -5.76 14.87 17.75
N PRO A 109 -6.67 14.06 17.22
CA PRO A 109 -6.28 12.88 16.45
C PRO A 109 -5.43 13.23 15.24
N ASP A 110 -4.30 12.55 15.08
CA ASP A 110 -3.39 12.68 13.93
C ASP A 110 -3.78 11.76 12.80
N GLY A 111 -4.37 10.60 13.12
CA GLY A 111 -4.74 9.57 12.16
C GLY A 111 -5.60 8.48 12.78
N ASN A 112 -5.71 7.37 12.05
CA ASN A 112 -6.41 6.17 12.45
C ASN A 112 -5.44 5.02 12.67
N VAL A 113 -5.72 4.20 13.67
CA VAL A 113 -4.95 2.98 13.92
C VAL A 113 -5.87 1.75 13.97
N ARG A 114 -5.51 0.73 13.21
CA ARG A 114 -6.14 -0.59 13.30
C ARG A 114 -5.44 -1.43 14.34
N VAL A 115 -6.10 -1.64 15.45
CA VAL A 115 -5.53 -2.37 16.59
C VAL A 115 -6.01 -3.80 16.58
N PHE A 116 -5.06 -4.72 16.50
CA PHE A 116 -5.28 -6.15 16.58
C PHE A 116 -5.01 -6.68 17.99
N LYS A 117 -5.73 -7.73 18.34
CA LYS A 117 -5.36 -8.56 19.49
C LYS A 117 -4.17 -9.45 19.09
N LYS A 118 -3.19 -9.60 19.97
CA LYS A 118 -2.06 -10.49 19.74
C LYS A 118 -2.53 -11.91 19.39
N THR A 119 -2.04 -12.43 18.27
CA THR A 119 -2.22 -13.82 17.84
C THR A 119 -0.86 -14.46 17.56
N ASP A 120 -0.78 -15.79 17.75
CA ASP A 120 0.39 -16.61 17.45
C ASP A 120 0.13 -17.60 16.30
N GLU A 121 -1.05 -17.51 15.63
CA GLU A 121 -1.51 -18.50 14.66
C GLU A 121 -1.54 -17.98 13.22
N VAL A 122 -1.97 -16.73 13.01
CA VAL A 122 -2.18 -16.15 11.68
C VAL A 122 -1.72 -14.69 11.67
N ASN A 123 -1.40 -14.16 10.49
CA ASN A 123 -1.00 -12.76 10.29
C ASN A 123 0.07 -12.32 11.28
N LEU A 124 1.14 -13.13 11.39
CA LEU A 124 2.18 -12.93 12.38
C LEU A 124 2.95 -11.63 12.13
N ALA A 125 3.17 -10.88 13.19
CA ALA A 125 4.01 -9.70 13.13
C ALA A 125 5.49 -10.06 13.32
N CYS A 126 6.35 -9.50 12.47
CA CYS A 126 7.79 -9.53 12.65
C CYS A 126 8.19 -8.40 13.62
N LEU A 127 8.83 -8.74 14.74
CA LEU A 127 9.36 -7.75 15.67
C LEU A 127 10.62 -7.11 15.06
N MET A 128 10.57 -5.82 14.81
CA MET A 128 11.68 -5.06 14.22
C MET A 128 12.56 -4.42 15.28
N GLU A 129 11.93 -3.92 16.36
CA GLU A 129 12.62 -3.29 17.49
C GLU A 129 11.81 -3.51 18.79
N GLY A 130 12.51 -3.55 19.94
CA GLY A 130 11.87 -3.63 21.25
C GLY A 130 11.38 -5.02 21.61
N SER A 131 10.14 -5.13 22.10
CA SER A 131 9.50 -6.38 22.55
C SER A 131 8.02 -6.39 22.22
N PHE A 132 7.39 -7.56 22.16
CA PHE A 132 5.93 -7.66 22.10
C PHE A 132 5.28 -7.20 23.40
N PRO A 133 4.01 -6.70 23.36
CA PRO A 133 3.31 -6.23 24.53
C PRO A 133 3.04 -7.37 25.52
N ALA A 134 3.23 -7.08 26.81
CA ALA A 134 3.06 -8.03 27.91
C ALA A 134 2.03 -7.54 28.95
N SER A 135 1.71 -6.24 28.97
CA SER A 135 0.72 -5.63 29.84
C SER A 135 -0.36 -4.88 29.05
N SER A 136 -1.47 -4.56 29.72
CA SER A 136 -2.63 -3.93 29.07
C SER A 136 -2.41 -2.47 28.64
N ASP A 137 -1.35 -1.83 29.09
CA ASP A 137 -0.95 -0.47 28.77
C ASP A 137 0.22 -0.42 27.75
N GLU A 138 0.58 -1.56 27.17
CA GLU A 138 1.63 -1.70 26.19
C GLU A 138 1.06 -1.92 24.78
N ILE A 139 1.70 -1.29 23.80
CA ILE A 139 1.35 -1.39 22.39
C ILE A 139 2.63 -1.56 21.56
N VAL A 140 2.53 -2.29 20.45
CA VAL A 140 3.49 -2.24 19.36
C VAL A 140 2.81 -1.67 18.14
N VAL A 141 3.53 -0.85 17.38
CA VAL A 141 3.03 -0.12 16.22
C VAL A 141 3.83 -0.48 14.97
N ASP A 142 3.28 -0.22 13.81
CA ASP A 142 3.98 -0.45 12.56
C ASP A 142 5.24 0.41 12.46
N ARG A 143 6.35 -0.21 12.03
CA ARG A 143 7.65 0.45 11.89
C ARG A 143 7.63 1.61 10.89
N MET A 144 6.99 1.41 9.73
CA MET A 144 6.98 2.43 8.69
C MET A 144 6.20 3.67 9.13
N HIS A 145 5.05 3.46 9.78
CA HIS A 145 4.29 4.56 10.38
C HIS A 145 5.13 5.27 11.44
N ALA A 146 5.70 4.53 12.39
CA ALA A 146 6.51 5.07 13.47
C ALA A 146 7.71 5.90 12.96
N ASP A 147 8.44 5.39 11.96
CA ASP A 147 9.56 6.10 11.32
C ASP A 147 9.10 7.42 10.66
N ASN A 148 7.90 7.42 10.04
CA ASN A 148 7.37 8.59 9.34
C ASN A 148 6.87 9.69 10.26
N VAL A 149 6.28 9.33 11.40
CA VAL A 149 5.71 10.32 12.35
C VAL A 149 6.62 10.59 13.56
N GLY A 150 7.70 9.82 13.71
CA GLY A 150 8.71 10.02 14.75
C GLY A 150 8.40 9.34 16.08
N ILE A 151 7.61 8.28 16.08
CA ILE A 151 7.35 7.44 17.27
C ILE A 151 8.55 6.54 17.52
N ALA A 152 9.01 6.45 18.77
CA ALA A 152 10.11 5.59 19.20
C ALA A 152 9.68 4.63 20.32
N VAL A 153 10.42 3.52 20.45
CA VAL A 153 10.24 2.59 21.57
C VAL A 153 10.49 3.33 22.89
N GLY A 154 9.51 3.29 23.77
CA GLY A 154 9.49 3.99 25.07
C GLY A 154 8.55 5.18 25.11
N ASP A 155 8.10 5.69 23.97
CA ASP A 155 7.13 6.78 23.90
C ASP A 155 5.74 6.34 24.39
N THR A 156 4.91 7.32 24.67
CA THR A 156 3.50 7.09 25.01
C THR A 156 2.64 7.78 23.97
N ILE A 157 1.72 7.03 23.38
CA ILE A 157 0.73 7.52 22.42
C ILE A 157 -0.67 7.33 22.99
N THR A 158 -1.65 8.09 22.50
CA THR A 158 -3.05 7.92 22.85
C THR A 158 -3.76 7.20 21.69
N VAL A 159 -4.46 6.11 22.01
CA VAL A 159 -5.23 5.31 21.05
C VAL A 159 -6.63 5.11 21.60
N GLY A 160 -7.67 5.56 20.88
CA GLY A 160 -9.05 5.48 21.33
C GLY A 160 -9.29 6.22 22.66
N GLY A 161 -8.53 7.28 22.93
CA GLY A 161 -8.59 8.03 24.19
C GLY A 161 -7.83 7.38 25.36
N GLU A 162 -7.22 6.23 25.17
CA GLU A 162 -6.44 5.49 26.17
C GLU A 162 -4.93 5.65 25.92
N ALA A 163 -4.15 5.86 26.99
CA ALA A 163 -2.70 5.97 26.90
C ALA A 163 -2.05 4.58 26.84
N TYR A 164 -1.17 4.39 25.86
CA TYR A 164 -0.35 3.20 25.68
C TYR A 164 1.12 3.55 25.57
N ARG A 165 1.97 2.73 26.19
CA ARG A 165 3.42 2.80 26.05
C ARG A 165 3.86 1.95 24.85
N VAL A 166 4.54 2.54 23.90
CA VAL A 166 5.14 1.84 22.75
C VAL A 166 6.32 1.01 23.24
N VAL A 167 6.21 -0.32 23.17
CA VAL A 167 7.25 -1.25 23.64
C VAL A 167 8.02 -1.90 22.51
N GLY A 168 7.55 -1.76 21.29
CA GLY A 168 8.26 -2.28 20.11
C GLY A 168 7.67 -1.77 18.80
N LEU A 169 8.44 -1.96 17.74
CA LEU A 169 8.05 -1.70 16.36
C LEU A 169 7.93 -3.02 15.63
N ILE A 170 6.91 -3.16 14.80
CA ILE A 170 6.59 -4.39 14.08
C ILE A 170 6.41 -4.12 12.58
N ALA A 171 6.48 -5.21 11.80
CA ALA A 171 5.96 -5.27 10.44
C ALA A 171 5.05 -6.49 10.34
N TYR A 172 3.80 -6.30 9.91
CA TYR A 172 2.86 -7.39 9.67
C TYR A 172 3.07 -8.00 8.29
N VAL A 173 2.92 -9.33 8.18
CA VAL A 173 3.04 -10.04 6.89
C VAL A 173 1.95 -9.66 5.90
N ASN A 174 0.79 -9.25 6.40
CA ASN A 174 -0.38 -8.86 5.62
C ASN A 174 -0.57 -7.33 5.49
N TYR A 175 0.43 -6.54 5.92
CA TYR A 175 0.48 -5.08 5.78
C TYR A 175 1.87 -4.62 5.31
N ALA A 176 2.36 -5.19 4.21
CA ALA A 176 3.57 -4.67 3.54
C ALA A 176 3.38 -3.20 3.10
N THR A 177 2.13 -2.82 2.87
CA THR A 177 1.69 -1.42 2.67
C THR A 177 0.50 -1.11 3.57
N LEU A 178 0.45 0.11 4.11
CA LEU A 178 -0.56 0.52 5.08
C LEU A 178 -1.83 1.03 4.37
N HIS A 179 -2.49 0.13 3.61
CA HIS A 179 -3.81 0.39 3.05
C HIS A 179 -4.87 0.26 4.15
N GLU A 180 -5.68 1.29 4.33
CA GLU A 180 -6.78 1.23 5.30
C GLU A 180 -7.90 0.31 4.82
N LYS A 181 -8.18 0.35 3.50
CA LYS A 181 -9.20 -0.50 2.86
C LYS A 181 -8.60 -1.24 1.67
N SER A 182 -9.15 -2.42 1.39
CA SER A 182 -8.79 -3.25 0.22
C SER A 182 -9.06 -2.55 -1.12
N THR A 183 -9.94 -1.55 -1.14
CA THR A 183 -10.32 -0.76 -2.32
C THR A 183 -9.50 0.50 -2.53
N ASP A 184 -8.64 0.86 -1.59
CA ASP A 184 -7.81 2.06 -1.71
C ASP A 184 -6.75 1.88 -2.78
N LEU A 185 -6.61 2.89 -3.65
CA LEU A 185 -5.59 2.89 -4.71
C LEU A 185 -4.19 3.28 -4.21
N MET A 186 -4.13 3.94 -3.07
CA MET A 186 -2.89 4.43 -2.44
C MET A 186 -3.03 4.28 -0.94
N PHE A 187 -1.92 4.00 -0.28
CA PHE A 187 -1.85 3.98 1.18
C PHE A 187 -1.27 5.30 1.73
N ASP A 188 -1.61 5.60 2.98
CA ASP A 188 -1.10 6.80 3.68
C ASP A 188 -0.53 6.38 5.04
N ALA A 189 0.77 6.10 5.06
CA ALA A 189 1.48 5.69 6.27
C ALA A 189 1.71 6.82 7.30
N LEU A 190 1.29 8.06 7.00
CA LEU A 190 1.26 9.14 7.98
C LEU A 190 -0.03 9.14 8.79
N LYS A 191 -1.15 8.71 8.17
CA LYS A 191 -2.49 8.80 8.75
C LYS A 191 -3.11 7.47 9.12
N PHE A 192 -2.58 6.37 8.62
CA PHE A 192 -3.04 5.04 8.93
C PHE A 192 -1.91 4.19 9.48
N ASN A 193 -2.18 3.54 10.61
CA ASN A 193 -1.28 2.68 11.36
C ASN A 193 -1.91 1.32 11.61
N VAL A 194 -1.10 0.31 11.82
CA VAL A 194 -1.52 -0.99 12.34
C VAL A 194 -0.75 -1.29 13.61
N ALA A 195 -1.44 -1.77 14.61
CA ALA A 195 -0.89 -1.97 15.94
C ALA A 195 -1.36 -3.28 16.57
N MET A 196 -0.65 -3.74 17.57
CA MET A 196 -1.01 -4.92 18.34
C MET A 196 -0.91 -4.62 19.84
N VAL A 197 -1.89 -5.13 20.56
CA VAL A 197 -1.97 -5.08 22.03
C VAL A 197 -2.23 -6.47 22.59
N THR A 198 -2.12 -6.61 23.92
CA THR A 198 -2.59 -7.82 24.61
C THR A 198 -4.12 -7.90 24.59
N GLU A 199 -4.70 -9.03 24.93
CA GLU A 199 -6.15 -9.19 25.08
C GLU A 199 -6.75 -8.18 26.09
N ASP A 200 -6.09 -7.98 27.24
CA ASP A 200 -6.49 -6.99 28.23
C ASP A 200 -6.34 -5.55 27.70
N GLY A 201 -5.33 -5.27 26.89
CA GLY A 201 -5.15 -3.99 26.20
C GLY A 201 -6.24 -3.74 25.18
N PHE A 202 -6.64 -4.74 24.42
CA PHE A 202 -7.73 -4.68 23.45
C PHE A 202 -9.09 -4.42 24.11
N ALA A 203 -9.30 -4.95 25.32
CA ALA A 203 -10.53 -4.73 26.10
C ALA A 203 -10.68 -3.28 26.61
N ARG A 204 -9.60 -2.48 26.65
CA ARG A 204 -9.65 -1.05 27.03
C ARG A 204 -10.17 -0.15 25.91
N LEU A 205 -10.10 -0.62 24.66
CA LEU A 205 -10.56 0.13 23.49
C LEU A 205 -12.09 0.17 23.42
N HIS A 206 -12.64 1.22 22.82
CA HIS A 206 -14.07 1.52 22.91
C HIS A 206 -14.81 1.44 21.58
N GLU A 207 -14.12 1.56 20.44
CA GLU A 207 -14.75 1.48 19.14
C GLU A 207 -15.28 0.07 18.82
N LYS A 208 -16.16 -0.04 17.84
CA LYS A 208 -16.79 -1.30 17.42
C LYS A 208 -15.72 -2.35 17.08
N VAL A 209 -15.92 -3.57 17.58
CA VAL A 209 -15.12 -4.72 17.14
C VAL A 209 -15.53 -5.08 15.72
N HIS A 210 -14.54 -5.19 14.83
CA HIS A 210 -14.71 -5.79 13.53
C HIS A 210 -14.36 -7.28 13.65
N TYR A 211 -15.35 -8.12 13.36
CA TYR A 211 -15.21 -9.58 13.41
C TYR A 211 -14.61 -10.07 12.09
N ASP A 212 -13.32 -9.92 11.98
CA ASP A 212 -12.54 -10.37 10.82
C ASP A 212 -12.05 -11.80 11.04
N TYR A 213 -12.09 -12.61 9.97
CA TYR A 213 -11.62 -13.99 9.98
C TYR A 213 -10.60 -14.19 8.87
N ALA A 214 -9.38 -14.47 9.25
CA ALA A 214 -8.34 -14.89 8.31
C ALA A 214 -8.47 -16.40 8.03
N TRP A 215 -8.09 -16.82 6.83
CA TRP A 215 -8.06 -18.24 6.48
C TRP A 215 -6.80 -18.61 5.70
N ASN A 216 -6.43 -19.88 5.77
CA ASN A 216 -5.53 -20.49 4.81
C ASN A 216 -6.10 -21.81 4.30
N TYR A 217 -5.71 -22.21 3.09
CA TYR A 217 -6.12 -23.48 2.53
C TYR A 217 -5.36 -24.64 3.19
N VAL A 218 -6.04 -25.73 3.51
CA VAL A 218 -5.40 -26.93 4.06
C VAL A 218 -4.38 -27.51 3.07
N THR A 219 -4.65 -27.36 1.77
CA THR A 219 -3.72 -27.64 0.69
C THR A 219 -3.40 -26.35 -0.02
N GLU A 220 -2.15 -25.93 0.06
CA GLU A 220 -1.68 -24.70 -0.56
C GLU A 220 -1.87 -24.75 -2.08
N PRO A 221 -2.46 -23.70 -2.71
CA PRO A 221 -2.64 -23.65 -4.16
C PRO A 221 -1.28 -23.61 -4.87
N ALA A 222 -1.22 -24.24 -6.04
CA ALA A 222 0.04 -24.36 -6.79
C ALA A 222 0.51 -23.04 -7.43
N ASP A 223 -0.43 -22.16 -7.72
CA ASP A 223 -0.22 -20.85 -8.33
C ASP A 223 -1.44 -19.94 -8.09
N GLU A 224 -1.33 -18.67 -8.48
CA GLU A 224 -2.39 -17.67 -8.36
C GLU A 224 -3.70 -18.06 -9.10
N ALA A 225 -3.59 -18.77 -10.22
CA ALA A 225 -4.78 -19.22 -10.95
C ALA A 225 -5.54 -20.33 -10.19
N ALA A 226 -4.80 -21.22 -9.54
CA ALA A 226 -5.38 -22.23 -8.66
C ALA A 226 -5.98 -21.59 -7.41
N GLU A 227 -5.34 -20.59 -6.84
CA GLU A 227 -5.85 -19.82 -5.71
C GLU A 227 -7.16 -19.10 -6.05
N LYS A 228 -7.24 -18.42 -7.18
CA LYS A 228 -8.49 -17.78 -7.64
C LYS A 228 -9.65 -18.75 -7.73
N ASN A 229 -9.42 -19.93 -8.31
CA ASN A 229 -10.47 -20.96 -8.39
C ASN A 229 -10.91 -21.44 -7.01
N LEU A 230 -9.97 -21.74 -6.11
CA LEU A 230 -10.27 -22.14 -4.73
C LEU A 230 -11.00 -21.05 -3.96
N SER A 231 -10.58 -19.79 -4.16
CA SER A 231 -11.22 -18.62 -3.54
C SER A 231 -12.66 -18.44 -4.01
N ASP A 232 -12.92 -18.58 -5.32
CA ASP A 232 -14.27 -18.52 -5.87
C ASP A 232 -15.16 -19.64 -5.31
N ASP A 233 -14.64 -20.85 -5.19
CA ASP A 233 -15.37 -21.97 -4.62
C ASP A 233 -15.61 -21.81 -3.12
N PHE A 234 -14.63 -21.26 -2.39
CA PHE A 234 -14.78 -20.95 -0.97
C PHE A 234 -15.81 -19.85 -0.73
N MET A 235 -15.79 -18.77 -1.54
CA MET A 235 -16.79 -17.70 -1.47
C MET A 235 -18.21 -18.25 -1.69
N LYS A 236 -18.41 -19.11 -2.69
CA LYS A 236 -19.71 -19.75 -2.94
C LYS A 236 -20.17 -20.59 -1.75
N ALA A 237 -19.24 -21.36 -1.14
CA ALA A 237 -19.55 -22.15 0.05
C ALA A 237 -19.93 -21.27 1.24
N LEU A 238 -19.21 -20.15 1.44
CA LEU A 238 -19.52 -19.16 2.49
C LEU A 238 -20.89 -18.53 2.28
N LEU A 239 -21.20 -18.05 1.07
CA LEU A 239 -22.50 -17.43 0.74
C LEU A 239 -23.66 -18.37 1.03
N THR A 240 -23.51 -19.65 0.71
CA THR A 240 -24.52 -20.67 1.02
C THR A 240 -24.74 -20.81 2.52
N GLN A 241 -23.67 -20.82 3.31
CA GLN A 241 -23.76 -20.95 4.78
C GLN A 241 -24.32 -19.69 5.44
N VAL A 242 -23.92 -18.52 4.96
CA VAL A 242 -24.35 -17.22 5.49
C VAL A 242 -25.84 -17.01 5.31
N VAL A 243 -26.40 -17.38 4.14
CA VAL A 243 -27.84 -17.34 3.88
C VAL A 243 -28.60 -18.26 4.85
N VAL A 244 -28.08 -19.47 5.10
CA VAL A 244 -28.69 -20.42 6.05
C VAL A 244 -28.61 -19.91 7.49
N ALA A 245 -27.53 -19.21 7.84
CA ALA A 245 -27.27 -18.70 9.18
C ALA A 245 -27.95 -17.35 9.47
N ASP A 246 -28.63 -16.73 8.50
CA ASP A 246 -29.17 -15.36 8.57
C ASP A 246 -28.09 -14.36 9.02
N ALA A 247 -26.89 -14.49 8.42
CA ALA A 247 -25.72 -13.64 8.66
C ALA A 247 -25.37 -12.86 7.39
N GLU A 248 -24.40 -11.98 7.47
CA GLU A 248 -23.95 -11.12 6.38
C GLU A 248 -22.42 -11.12 6.30
N ILE A 249 -21.87 -11.15 5.08
CA ILE A 249 -20.45 -10.95 4.82
C ILE A 249 -20.27 -9.50 4.37
N GLU A 250 -19.61 -8.69 5.18
CA GLU A 250 -19.35 -7.27 4.86
C GLU A 250 -18.27 -7.14 3.77
N ASP A 251 -17.23 -7.97 3.81
CA ASP A 251 -16.13 -7.95 2.83
C ASP A 251 -15.51 -9.36 2.69
N TYR A 252 -14.93 -9.62 1.52
CA TYR A 252 -14.21 -10.86 1.22
C TYR A 252 -12.96 -10.54 0.41
N VAL A 253 -11.80 -10.60 1.04
CA VAL A 253 -10.53 -10.19 0.45
C VAL A 253 -9.57 -11.38 0.41
N PRO A 254 -9.49 -12.13 -0.71
CA PRO A 254 -8.49 -13.17 -0.87
C PRO A 254 -7.09 -12.56 -1.01
N GLU A 255 -6.06 -13.35 -0.73
CA GLU A 255 -4.68 -12.88 -0.72
C GLU A 255 -4.29 -12.17 -2.02
N TYR A 256 -4.56 -12.79 -3.19
CA TYR A 256 -4.23 -12.24 -4.50
C TYR A 256 -4.92 -10.88 -4.82
N ALA A 257 -5.99 -10.54 -4.12
CA ALA A 257 -6.71 -9.28 -4.28
C ALA A 257 -6.42 -8.26 -3.18
N ASN A 258 -5.58 -8.60 -2.21
CA ASN A 258 -5.27 -7.71 -1.09
C ASN A 258 -4.07 -6.79 -1.42
N PRO A 259 -4.30 -5.48 -1.69
CA PRO A 259 -3.23 -4.56 -2.03
C PRO A 259 -2.24 -4.37 -0.87
N ALA A 260 -2.67 -4.51 0.39
CA ALA A 260 -1.77 -4.40 1.53
C ALA A 260 -0.68 -5.48 1.53
N ILE A 261 -0.93 -6.63 0.89
CA ILE A 261 0.04 -7.71 0.72
C ILE A 261 0.86 -7.54 -0.57
N HIS A 262 0.18 -7.36 -1.72
CA HIS A 262 0.81 -7.49 -3.04
C HIS A 262 1.43 -6.22 -3.60
N PHE A 263 0.97 -5.05 -3.20
CA PHE A 263 1.43 -3.78 -3.79
C PHE A 263 2.96 -3.65 -3.76
N ALA A 264 3.60 -3.99 -2.64
CA ALA A 264 5.05 -3.91 -2.51
C ALA A 264 5.78 -4.91 -3.41
N THR A 265 5.29 -6.15 -3.52
CA THR A 265 5.88 -7.19 -4.37
C THR A 265 5.68 -6.93 -5.85
N ASP A 266 4.53 -6.39 -6.24
CA ASP A 266 4.21 -6.01 -7.61
C ASP A 266 5.09 -4.84 -8.08
N ASP A 267 5.31 -3.85 -7.21
CA ASP A 267 6.19 -2.73 -7.48
C ASP A 267 7.65 -3.20 -7.64
N MET A 268 8.13 -4.04 -6.72
CA MET A 268 9.47 -4.66 -6.82
C MET A 268 9.63 -5.48 -8.11
N GLY A 269 8.60 -6.25 -8.50
CA GLY A 269 8.60 -7.01 -9.76
C GLY A 269 8.63 -6.10 -10.99
N SER A 270 7.91 -4.99 -10.95
CA SER A 270 7.92 -3.98 -12.00
C SER A 270 9.29 -3.30 -12.12
N ASP A 271 9.91 -2.97 -10.99
CA ASP A 271 11.26 -2.39 -10.95
C ASP A 271 12.32 -3.37 -11.47
N GLU A 272 12.23 -4.65 -11.13
CA GLU A 272 13.10 -5.71 -11.65
C GLU A 272 12.97 -5.81 -13.18
N ALA A 273 11.75 -5.84 -13.70
CA ALA A 273 11.49 -5.93 -15.13
C ALA A 273 12.02 -4.69 -15.88
N MET A 274 11.75 -3.49 -15.36
CA MET A 274 12.24 -2.24 -15.95
C MET A 274 13.76 -2.14 -15.89
N GLY A 275 14.36 -2.52 -14.76
CA GLY A 275 15.81 -2.58 -14.58
C GLY A 275 16.46 -3.57 -15.55
N GLY A 276 15.85 -4.73 -15.79
CA GLY A 276 16.27 -5.72 -16.76
C GLY A 276 16.33 -5.15 -18.19
N VAL A 277 15.26 -4.50 -18.64
CA VAL A 277 15.21 -3.85 -19.96
C VAL A 277 16.29 -2.77 -20.10
N LEU A 278 16.48 -1.94 -19.06
CA LEU A 278 17.52 -0.92 -19.05
C LEU A 278 18.93 -1.54 -19.16
N LEU A 279 19.15 -2.64 -18.43
CA LEU A 279 20.42 -3.37 -18.48
C LEU A 279 20.68 -3.94 -19.87
N ASP A 280 19.69 -4.53 -20.53
CA ASP A 280 19.79 -5.06 -21.88
C ASP A 280 20.17 -3.95 -22.89
N ILE A 281 19.56 -2.77 -22.80
CA ILE A 281 19.91 -1.61 -23.63
C ILE A 281 21.37 -1.22 -23.40
N LEU A 282 21.83 -1.14 -22.15
CA LEU A 282 23.22 -0.81 -21.81
C LEU A 282 24.20 -1.85 -22.38
N ILE A 283 23.89 -3.14 -22.28
CA ILE A 283 24.70 -4.22 -22.85
C ILE A 283 24.86 -4.04 -24.36
N VAL A 284 23.76 -3.74 -25.07
CA VAL A 284 23.81 -3.49 -26.53
C VAL A 284 24.71 -2.28 -26.85
N ILE A 285 24.57 -1.18 -26.11
CA ILE A 285 25.41 0.01 -26.29
C ILE A 285 26.88 -0.32 -26.07
N ILE A 286 27.23 -1.02 -24.99
CA ILE A 286 28.60 -1.42 -24.66
C ILE A 286 29.15 -2.34 -25.73
N ALA A 287 28.37 -3.30 -26.23
CA ALA A 287 28.76 -4.19 -27.34
C ALA A 287 29.12 -3.39 -28.61
N PHE A 288 28.34 -2.37 -28.96
CA PHE A 288 28.66 -1.48 -30.10
C PHE A 288 29.96 -0.69 -29.86
N ILE A 289 30.18 -0.16 -28.67
CA ILE A 289 31.40 0.57 -28.31
C ILE A 289 32.61 -0.36 -28.44
N PHE A 290 32.54 -1.59 -27.93
CA PHE A 290 33.61 -2.59 -28.08
C PHE A 290 33.85 -2.94 -29.54
N ALA A 291 32.80 -3.17 -30.34
CA ALA A 291 32.93 -3.49 -31.77
C ALA A 291 33.64 -2.38 -32.53
N ILE A 292 33.29 -1.12 -32.32
CA ILE A 292 33.92 0.04 -32.94
C ILE A 292 35.38 0.17 -32.46
N THR A 293 35.65 -0.02 -31.16
CA THR A 293 36.99 0.08 -30.59
C THR A 293 37.90 -1.00 -31.18
N ILE A 294 37.46 -2.25 -31.21
CA ILE A 294 38.20 -3.37 -31.79
C ILE A 294 38.44 -3.14 -33.27
N SER A 295 37.42 -2.72 -34.04
CA SER A 295 37.54 -2.42 -35.47
C SER A 295 38.59 -1.35 -35.74
N ASN A 296 38.58 -0.25 -34.98
CA ASN A 296 39.56 0.82 -35.07
C ASN A 296 40.98 0.35 -34.73
N THR A 297 41.13 -0.49 -33.68
CA THR A 297 42.41 -1.05 -33.29
C THR A 297 42.98 -1.94 -34.41
N ILE A 298 42.17 -2.84 -34.96
CA ILE A 298 42.57 -3.70 -36.10
C ILE A 298 42.95 -2.87 -37.30
N ALA A 299 42.22 -1.82 -37.65
CA ALA A 299 42.53 -0.94 -38.75
C ALA A 299 43.88 -0.21 -38.56
N ARG A 300 44.17 0.28 -37.36
CA ARG A 300 45.44 0.95 -37.04
C ARG A 300 46.62 0.01 -37.05
N GLU A 301 46.44 -1.23 -36.64
CA GLU A 301 47.49 -2.23 -36.53
C GLU A 301 47.55 -3.17 -37.74
N SER A 302 46.88 -2.84 -38.82
CA SER A 302 46.79 -3.68 -40.02
C SER A 302 48.14 -4.05 -40.62
N ALA A 303 49.13 -3.16 -40.60
CA ALA A 303 50.49 -3.42 -41.05
C ALA A 303 51.20 -4.44 -40.15
N THR A 304 51.08 -4.29 -38.82
CA THR A 304 51.63 -5.23 -37.82
C THR A 304 50.99 -6.61 -37.96
N ILE A 305 49.65 -6.65 -38.12
CA ILE A 305 48.91 -7.89 -38.35
C ILE A 305 49.38 -8.55 -39.64
N GLY A 306 49.61 -7.81 -40.72
CA GLY A 306 50.14 -8.30 -41.98
C GLY A 306 51.54 -8.93 -41.84
N THR A 307 52.42 -8.29 -41.08
CA THR A 307 53.77 -8.80 -40.78
C THR A 307 53.74 -10.09 -39.93
N LEU A 308 52.90 -10.12 -38.89
CA LEU A 308 52.71 -11.32 -38.09
C LEU A 308 52.15 -12.50 -38.91
N ARG A 309 51.19 -12.22 -39.78
CA ARG A 309 50.66 -13.21 -40.73
C ARG A 309 51.74 -13.77 -41.67
N ALA A 310 52.60 -12.90 -42.19
CA ALA A 310 53.71 -13.30 -43.03
C ALA A 310 54.77 -14.11 -42.26
N SER A 311 54.91 -13.87 -40.96
CA SER A 311 55.79 -14.66 -40.07
C SER A 311 55.22 -16.01 -39.61
N GLY A 312 53.98 -16.37 -40.08
CA GLY A 312 53.37 -17.69 -39.82
C GLY A 312 52.32 -17.74 -38.75
N TYR A 313 51.95 -16.61 -38.08
CA TYR A 313 50.84 -16.57 -37.11
C TYR A 313 49.51 -16.91 -37.77
N THR A 314 48.74 -17.76 -37.12
CA THR A 314 47.41 -18.15 -37.61
C THR A 314 46.37 -17.07 -37.32
N ARG A 315 45.24 -17.13 -38.04
CA ARG A 315 44.09 -16.23 -37.75
C ARG A 315 43.59 -16.39 -36.31
N GLY A 316 43.54 -17.62 -35.82
CA GLY A 316 43.06 -17.92 -34.46
C GLY A 316 43.91 -17.26 -33.37
N GLU A 317 45.22 -17.29 -33.51
CA GLU A 317 46.16 -16.67 -32.55
C GLU A 317 45.99 -15.14 -32.51
N LEU A 318 45.84 -14.51 -33.69
CA LEU A 318 45.63 -13.06 -33.77
C LEU A 318 44.25 -12.67 -33.15
N VAL A 319 43.17 -13.41 -33.49
CA VAL A 319 41.84 -13.17 -32.93
C VAL A 319 41.90 -13.34 -31.41
N ALA A 320 42.50 -14.40 -30.87
CA ALA A 320 42.65 -14.61 -29.45
C ALA A 320 43.44 -13.47 -28.79
N HIS A 321 44.51 -12.97 -29.43
CA HIS A 321 45.27 -11.84 -28.91
C HIS A 321 44.44 -10.55 -28.83
N TYR A 322 43.71 -10.16 -29.87
CA TYR A 322 42.93 -8.92 -29.90
C TYR A 322 41.65 -9.03 -29.05
N LEU A 323 41.10 -10.22 -28.84
CA LEU A 323 39.95 -10.44 -27.92
C LEU A 323 40.35 -10.61 -26.46
N SER A 324 41.63 -10.93 -26.18
CA SER A 324 42.06 -11.13 -24.77
C SER A 324 41.84 -9.93 -23.88
N MET A 325 42.11 -8.73 -24.38
CA MET A 325 41.95 -7.50 -23.60
C MET A 325 40.49 -7.19 -23.24
N PRO A 326 39.53 -7.18 -24.21
CA PRO A 326 38.12 -7.06 -23.89
C PRO A 326 37.62 -8.12 -22.92
N VAL A 327 38.00 -9.38 -23.09
CA VAL A 327 37.60 -10.49 -22.23
C VAL A 327 38.12 -10.29 -20.79
N ILE A 328 39.40 -9.92 -20.63
CA ILE A 328 39.99 -9.67 -19.31
C ILE A 328 39.26 -8.49 -18.62
N VAL A 329 39.04 -7.40 -19.36
CA VAL A 329 38.35 -6.22 -18.82
C VAL A 329 36.93 -6.58 -18.37
N THR A 330 36.20 -7.34 -19.20
CA THR A 330 34.82 -7.78 -18.85
C THR A 330 34.82 -8.66 -17.61
N LEU A 331 35.73 -9.64 -17.51
CA LEU A 331 35.81 -10.53 -16.35
C LEU A 331 36.13 -9.77 -15.06
N VAL A 332 37.08 -8.80 -15.15
CA VAL A 332 37.43 -7.97 -13.99
C VAL A 332 36.26 -7.06 -13.61
N ALA A 333 35.58 -6.47 -14.59
CA ALA A 333 34.41 -5.63 -14.37
C ALA A 333 33.26 -6.42 -13.76
N ALA A 334 32.99 -7.64 -14.25
CA ALA A 334 31.97 -8.53 -13.72
C ALA A 334 32.28 -8.93 -12.26
N LEU A 335 33.54 -9.25 -11.94
CA LEU A 335 33.95 -9.55 -10.56
C LEU A 335 33.73 -8.36 -9.63
N ILE A 336 34.17 -7.16 -10.04
CA ILE A 336 33.99 -5.93 -9.26
C ILE A 336 32.49 -5.63 -9.12
N GLY A 337 31.71 -5.73 -10.21
CA GLY A 337 30.28 -5.50 -10.22
C GLY A 337 29.53 -6.42 -9.26
N ASN A 338 29.84 -7.71 -9.25
CA ASN A 338 29.29 -8.67 -8.32
C ASN A 338 29.61 -8.32 -6.86
N ILE A 339 30.87 -7.99 -6.57
CA ILE A 339 31.27 -7.59 -5.20
C ILE A 339 30.51 -6.35 -4.76
N LEU A 340 30.44 -5.30 -5.60
CA LEU A 340 29.73 -4.07 -5.27
C LEU A 340 28.21 -4.30 -5.19
N GLY A 341 27.65 -5.14 -6.06
CA GLY A 341 26.23 -5.52 -6.04
C GLY A 341 25.82 -6.12 -4.70
N TYR A 342 26.58 -7.14 -4.25
CA TYR A 342 26.26 -7.83 -3.00
C TYR A 342 26.64 -7.08 -1.72
N THR A 343 27.53 -6.10 -1.77
CA THR A 343 27.99 -5.39 -0.58
C THR A 343 27.40 -3.99 -0.43
N VAL A 344 27.35 -3.23 -1.50
CA VAL A 344 26.94 -1.82 -1.49
C VAL A 344 25.55 -1.61 -2.05
N PHE A 345 25.36 -1.98 -3.34
CA PHE A 345 24.11 -1.66 -4.04
C PHE A 345 22.90 -2.39 -3.47
N LYS A 346 23.08 -3.63 -3.03
CA LYS A 346 22.04 -4.38 -2.31
C LYS A 346 21.49 -3.57 -1.11
N ASN A 347 22.38 -3.04 -0.27
CA ASN A 347 21.98 -2.29 0.92
C ASN A 347 21.28 -0.98 0.57
N VAL A 348 21.69 -0.32 -0.53
CA VAL A 348 21.00 0.88 -1.02
C VAL A 348 19.58 0.55 -1.46
N VAL A 349 19.41 -0.50 -2.25
CA VAL A 349 18.08 -0.94 -2.73
C VAL A 349 17.20 -1.37 -1.56
N VAL A 350 17.73 -2.17 -0.63
CA VAL A 350 16.99 -2.57 0.59
C VAL A 350 16.53 -1.34 1.36
N SER A 351 17.41 -0.36 1.57
CA SER A 351 17.05 0.88 2.28
C SER A 351 15.95 1.67 1.56
N MET A 352 15.96 1.71 0.22
CA MET A 352 14.89 2.37 -0.54
C MET A 352 13.54 1.70 -0.29
N TYR A 353 13.47 0.37 -0.37
CA TYR A 353 12.21 -0.35 -0.13
C TYR A 353 11.77 -0.27 1.33
N TYR A 354 12.70 -0.29 2.29
CA TYR A 354 12.35 -0.10 3.71
C TYR A 354 11.80 1.29 4.03
N ASN A 355 12.19 2.31 3.26
CA ASN A 355 11.63 3.65 3.40
C ASN A 355 10.25 3.78 2.72
N SER A 356 9.93 2.87 1.80
CA SER A 356 8.67 2.92 1.03
C SER A 356 7.61 1.96 1.54
N TYR A 357 8.01 0.89 2.24
CA TYR A 357 7.13 -0.21 2.62
C TYR A 357 7.41 -0.72 4.04
N SER A 358 6.38 -1.27 4.69
CA SER A 358 6.52 -1.94 5.98
C SER A 358 6.93 -3.40 5.76
N LEU A 359 8.24 -3.61 5.56
CA LEU A 359 8.81 -4.93 5.29
C LEU A 359 9.39 -5.55 6.56
N PRO A 360 9.32 -6.88 6.70
CA PRO A 360 9.96 -7.61 7.79
C PRO A 360 11.48 -7.58 7.65
N THR A 361 12.20 -8.09 8.65
CA THR A 361 13.67 -8.11 8.67
C THR A 361 14.25 -8.74 7.41
N TYR A 362 15.12 -7.99 6.73
CA TYR A 362 15.77 -8.47 5.51
C TYR A 362 16.83 -9.53 5.80
N GLU A 363 16.72 -10.66 5.13
CA GLU A 363 17.75 -11.69 5.12
C GLU A 363 18.36 -11.84 3.72
N THR A 364 19.69 -11.84 3.65
CA THR A 364 20.39 -12.03 2.37
C THR A 364 20.37 -13.49 1.95
N ILE A 365 19.68 -13.78 0.87
CA ILE A 365 19.74 -15.11 0.23
C ILE A 365 20.79 -15.06 -0.86
N TRP A 366 21.71 -16.03 -0.86
CA TRP A 366 22.70 -16.19 -1.90
C TRP A 366 22.05 -16.78 -3.15
N ASN A 367 22.09 -16.03 -4.24
CA ASN A 367 21.60 -16.49 -5.54
C ASN A 367 22.77 -16.70 -6.51
N PRO A 368 23.19 -17.96 -6.78
CA PRO A 368 24.28 -18.26 -7.71
C PRO A 368 23.98 -17.85 -9.15
N ASP A 369 22.71 -17.82 -9.56
CA ASP A 369 22.30 -17.45 -10.92
C ASP A 369 22.64 -15.98 -11.23
N ALA A 370 22.59 -15.10 -10.23
CA ALA A 370 23.00 -13.71 -10.38
C ALA A 370 24.47 -13.58 -10.81
N PHE A 371 25.35 -14.48 -10.30
CA PHE A 371 26.75 -14.51 -10.70
C PHE A 371 26.97 -15.08 -12.11
N ILE A 372 26.15 -16.02 -12.53
CA ILE A 372 26.27 -16.67 -13.85
C ILE A 372 25.76 -15.76 -14.96
N LYS A 373 24.74 -14.96 -14.68
CA LYS A 373 24.13 -14.02 -15.62
C LYS A 373 24.93 -12.72 -15.82
N THR A 374 25.85 -12.40 -14.90
CA THR A 374 26.74 -11.22 -14.99
C THR A 374 27.98 -11.54 -15.83
#